data_1c04e0d146cf97f306baddc824c91202
#
_entry.id   1c04e0d146cf97f306baddc824c91202
#
_cell.length_a   1.000
_cell.length_b   1.000
_cell.length_c   1.000
_cell.angle_alpha   90.00
_cell.angle_beta   90.00
_cell.angle_gamma   90.00
#
_symmetry.space_group_name_H-M   'P 1'
#
loop_
_entity.id
_entity.type
_entity.pdbx_description
1 polymer ?
#
loop_
_entity_poly.entity_id
_entity_poly.type
_entity_poly.pdbx_seq_one_letter_code
_entity_poly.pdbx_strand_id
1 'polypeptide(L)'
;MNSETIQRILRDKQLASLGDAYVNFIYSLALTKLNGRPEGIKVSDRILADAFRVAGLRDNLGSRLSRKDLANAAESLLVEAYRRHLISIEESVDVLAQNAEGPKAGLSNLLKLVTERITSSS
;
A
#
# COMPACT_ATOMS: atom_id res chain seq x y z
N MET A 1 13.66 7.21 -11.27
CA MET A 1 13.33 5.81 -11.43
C MET A 1 12.55 5.62 -12.70
N ASN A 2 12.79 4.56 -13.40
CA ASN A 2 12.04 4.29 -14.60
C ASN A 2 10.79 3.45 -14.32
N SER A 3 9.89 3.45 -15.28
CA SER A 3 8.63 2.71 -15.17
C SER A 3 8.85 1.20 -15.11
N GLU A 4 9.98 0.70 -15.61
CA GLU A 4 10.31 -0.73 -15.53
C GLU A 4 10.43 -1.23 -14.11
N THR A 5 11.09 -0.46 -13.24
CA THR A 5 11.26 -0.84 -11.84
C THR A 5 9.91 -0.92 -11.14
N ILE A 6 9.07 0.10 -11.36
CA ILE A 6 7.71 0.11 -10.80
C ILE A 6 6.92 -1.08 -11.31
N GLN A 7 6.92 -1.32 -12.63
CA GLN A 7 6.16 -2.41 -13.21
C GLN A 7 6.58 -3.78 -12.68
N ARG A 8 7.89 -3.96 -12.46
CA ARG A 8 8.41 -5.19 -11.90
C ARG A 8 7.87 -5.42 -10.48
N ILE A 9 7.90 -4.36 -9.66
CA ILE A 9 7.38 -4.43 -8.29
C ILE A 9 5.88 -4.78 -8.30
N LEU A 10 5.12 -4.09 -9.14
CA LEU A 10 3.66 -4.24 -9.18
C LEU A 10 3.21 -5.64 -9.61
N ARG A 11 4.05 -6.38 -10.32
CA ARG A 11 3.72 -7.70 -10.86
C ARG A 11 4.34 -8.86 -10.10
N ASP A 12 5.06 -8.59 -9.03
CA ASP A 12 5.74 -9.61 -8.24
C ASP A 12 4.77 -10.25 -7.25
N LYS A 13 4.34 -11.47 -7.56
CA LYS A 13 3.33 -12.17 -6.75
C LYS A 13 3.87 -12.62 -5.39
N GLN A 14 5.15 -12.97 -5.31
CA GLN A 14 5.75 -13.32 -4.03
C GLN A 14 5.82 -12.11 -3.11
N LEU A 15 6.15 -10.97 -3.70
CA LEU A 15 6.17 -9.70 -2.98
C LEU A 15 4.77 -9.33 -2.51
N ALA A 16 3.75 -9.55 -3.35
CA ALA A 16 2.36 -9.30 -2.97
C ALA A 16 1.94 -10.16 -1.77
N SER A 17 2.38 -11.40 -1.73
CA SER A 17 2.09 -12.30 -0.61
C SER A 17 2.67 -11.76 0.70
N LEU A 18 3.92 -11.30 0.68
CA LEU A 18 4.51 -10.64 1.84
C LEU A 18 3.77 -9.35 2.17
N GLY A 19 3.39 -8.61 1.15
CA GLY A 19 2.65 -7.36 1.30
C GLY A 19 1.29 -7.52 1.95
N ASP A 20 0.63 -8.65 1.71
CA ASP A 20 -0.65 -8.95 2.35
C ASP A 20 -0.48 -8.94 3.87
N ALA A 21 0.52 -9.62 4.39
CA ALA A 21 0.80 -9.66 5.82
C ALA A 21 1.19 -8.26 6.35
N TYR A 22 2.03 -7.57 5.59
CA TYR A 22 2.51 -6.23 5.98
C TYR A 22 1.36 -5.23 6.07
N VAL A 23 0.52 -5.16 5.04
CA VAL A 23 -0.58 -4.20 4.97
C VAL A 23 -1.61 -4.47 6.07
N ASN A 24 -1.94 -5.73 6.30
CA ASN A 24 -2.88 -6.07 7.38
C ASN A 24 -2.33 -5.61 8.73
N PHE A 25 -1.05 -5.75 8.94
CA PHE A 25 -0.43 -5.35 10.20
C PHE A 25 -0.47 -3.82 10.40
N ILE A 26 0.01 -3.06 9.42
CA ILE A 26 0.04 -1.59 9.57
C ILE A 26 -1.36 -0.99 9.67
N TYR A 27 -2.31 -1.54 8.91
CA TYR A 27 -3.69 -1.07 8.95
C TYR A 27 -4.32 -1.36 10.32
N SER A 28 -4.07 -2.57 10.85
CA SER A 28 -4.54 -2.95 12.18
C SER A 28 -3.93 -2.06 13.26
N LEU A 29 -2.66 -1.72 13.15
CA LEU A 29 -2.01 -0.79 14.08
C LEU A 29 -2.62 0.60 14.01
N ALA A 30 -2.97 1.07 12.81
CA ALA A 30 -3.61 2.37 12.65
C ALA A 30 -4.98 2.39 13.33
N LEU A 31 -5.77 1.32 13.16
CA LEU A 31 -7.06 1.20 13.83
C LEU A 31 -6.90 1.15 15.35
N THR A 32 -5.92 0.40 15.82
CA THR A 32 -5.61 0.31 17.25
C THR A 32 -5.29 1.69 17.82
N LYS A 33 -4.48 2.46 17.09
CA LYS A 33 -4.12 3.81 17.51
C LYS A 33 -5.35 4.74 17.58
N LEU A 34 -6.22 4.65 16.57
CA LEU A 34 -7.40 5.51 16.48
C LEU A 34 -8.46 5.15 17.52
N ASN A 35 -8.63 3.86 17.80
CA ASN A 35 -9.70 3.37 18.66
C ASN A 35 -9.26 3.18 20.12
N GLY A 36 -7.97 3.25 20.40
CA GLY A 36 -7.44 3.13 21.75
C GLY A 36 -7.47 1.73 22.33
N ARG A 37 -7.65 0.70 21.51
CA ARG A 37 -7.67 -0.70 21.93
C ARG A 37 -7.16 -1.59 20.79
N PRO A 38 -6.56 -2.74 21.13
CA PRO A 38 -6.03 -3.65 20.11
C PRO A 38 -7.10 -4.14 19.15
N GLU A 39 -6.80 -4.05 17.86
CA GLU A 39 -7.65 -4.58 16.79
C GLU A 39 -6.78 -5.22 15.73
N GLY A 40 -7.22 -6.38 15.23
CA GLY A 40 -6.57 -7.03 14.13
C GLY A 40 -7.59 -7.29 13.03
N ILE A 41 -7.32 -6.84 11.81
CA ILE A 41 -8.23 -7.05 10.69
C ILE A 41 -7.45 -7.47 9.45
N LYS A 42 -8.20 -8.01 8.47
CA LYS A 42 -7.69 -8.25 7.14
C LYS A 42 -8.26 -7.18 6.21
N VAL A 43 -7.39 -6.46 5.52
CA VAL A 43 -7.80 -5.45 4.56
C VAL A 43 -8.29 -6.16 3.30
N SER A 44 -9.50 -5.82 2.84
CA SER A 44 -10.08 -6.48 1.67
C SER A 44 -9.39 -6.05 0.37
N ASP A 45 -9.46 -6.91 -0.63
CA ASP A 45 -8.96 -6.60 -1.97
C ASP A 45 -9.67 -5.37 -2.54
N ARG A 46 -10.94 -5.18 -2.21
CA ARG A 46 -11.71 -4.03 -2.67
C ARG A 46 -11.12 -2.72 -2.15
N ILE A 47 -10.80 -2.66 -0.87
CA ILE A 47 -10.20 -1.46 -0.26
C ILE A 47 -8.86 -1.15 -0.91
N LEU A 48 -8.03 -2.18 -1.09
CA LEU A 48 -6.70 -2.02 -1.67
C LEU A 48 -6.78 -1.59 -3.14
N ALA A 49 -7.67 -2.21 -3.91
CA ALA A 49 -7.86 -1.87 -5.32
C ALA A 49 -8.36 -0.43 -5.48
N ASP A 50 -9.32 -0.02 -4.65
CA ASP A 50 -9.84 1.34 -4.69
C ASP A 50 -8.76 2.35 -4.35
N ALA A 51 -7.94 2.07 -3.31
CA ALA A 51 -6.84 2.94 -2.93
C ALA A 51 -5.82 3.07 -4.07
N PHE A 52 -5.53 1.97 -4.75
CA PHE A 52 -4.60 1.96 -5.87
C PHE A 52 -5.09 2.84 -7.02
N ARG A 53 -6.40 2.75 -7.33
CA ARG A 53 -7.01 3.61 -8.36
C ARG A 53 -6.99 5.08 -7.96
N VAL A 54 -7.39 5.38 -6.72
CA VAL A 54 -7.41 6.75 -6.23
C VAL A 54 -6.01 7.36 -6.22
N ALA A 55 -4.99 6.54 -5.96
CA ALA A 55 -3.61 7.00 -5.99
C ALA A 55 -3.10 7.28 -7.42
N GLY A 56 -3.88 6.95 -8.44
CA GLY A 56 -3.51 7.21 -9.83
C GLY A 56 -2.50 6.23 -10.39
N LEU A 57 -2.37 5.05 -9.81
CA LEU A 57 -1.34 4.08 -10.18
C LEU A 57 -1.81 3.04 -11.20
N ARG A 58 -3.11 3.02 -11.49
CA ARG A 58 -3.72 2.05 -12.38
C ARG A 58 -3.05 1.99 -13.75
N ASP A 59 -2.64 3.14 -14.29
CA ASP A 59 -2.07 3.25 -15.63
C ASP A 59 -0.69 2.62 -15.75
N ASN A 60 -0.04 2.31 -14.64
CA ASN A 60 1.26 1.62 -14.64
C ASN A 60 1.13 0.13 -14.96
N LEU A 61 -0.09 -0.39 -15.01
CA LEU A 61 -0.39 -1.78 -15.33
C LEU A 61 -1.11 -1.85 -16.67
N GLY A 62 -1.12 -3.04 -17.24
CA GLY A 62 -1.80 -3.26 -18.52
C GLY A 62 -3.33 -3.22 -18.40
N SER A 63 -4.02 -3.65 -19.44
CA SER A 63 -5.46 -3.73 -19.47
C SER A 63 -5.95 -5.06 -18.89
N ARG A 64 -7.27 -5.18 -18.69
CA ARG A 64 -7.93 -6.39 -18.22
C ARG A 64 -7.46 -6.83 -16.83
N LEU A 65 -7.43 -5.90 -15.92
CA LEU A 65 -7.00 -6.18 -14.57
C LEU A 65 -8.19 -6.44 -13.66
N SER A 66 -8.07 -7.50 -12.87
CA SER A 66 -9.06 -7.81 -11.85
C SER A 66 -8.81 -6.97 -10.61
N ARG A 67 -9.81 -6.95 -9.72
CA ARG A 67 -9.64 -6.35 -8.39
C ARG A 67 -8.45 -6.96 -7.66
N LYS A 68 -8.29 -8.28 -7.78
CA LYS A 68 -7.17 -9.01 -7.16
C LYS A 68 -5.82 -8.52 -7.68
N ASP A 69 -5.72 -8.26 -8.99
CA ASP A 69 -4.48 -7.76 -9.57
C ASP A 69 -4.10 -6.40 -9.00
N LEU A 70 -5.08 -5.51 -8.85
CA LEU A 70 -4.84 -4.17 -8.29
C LEU A 70 -4.48 -4.24 -6.81
N ALA A 71 -5.14 -5.12 -6.05
CA ALA A 71 -4.84 -5.31 -4.64
C ALA A 71 -3.42 -5.86 -4.47
N ASN A 72 -3.03 -6.85 -5.28
CA ASN A 72 -1.69 -7.41 -5.25
C ASN A 72 -0.64 -6.35 -5.55
N ALA A 73 -0.90 -5.49 -6.52
CA ALA A 73 0.01 -4.40 -6.89
C ALA A 73 0.20 -3.44 -5.73
N ALA A 74 -0.88 -3.08 -5.05
CA ALA A 74 -0.80 -2.19 -3.88
C ALA A 74 0.03 -2.81 -2.76
N GLU A 75 -0.20 -4.09 -2.49
CA GLU A 75 0.52 -4.81 -1.43
C GLU A 75 2.01 -4.92 -1.74
N SER A 76 2.35 -5.21 -3.00
CA SER A 76 3.75 -5.29 -3.43
C SER A 76 4.47 -3.97 -3.26
N LEU A 77 3.82 -2.89 -3.68
CA LEU A 77 4.43 -1.55 -3.64
C LEU A 77 4.69 -1.12 -2.20
N LEU A 78 3.72 -1.32 -1.33
CA LEU A 78 3.83 -0.89 0.06
C LEU A 78 4.94 -1.64 0.80
N VAL A 79 5.00 -2.96 0.66
CA VAL A 79 6.01 -3.73 1.37
C VAL A 79 7.40 -3.52 0.78
N GLU A 80 7.49 -3.26 -0.53
CA GLU A 80 8.81 -3.01 -1.14
C GLU A 80 9.42 -1.70 -0.65
N ALA A 81 8.60 -0.68 -0.46
CA ALA A 81 9.10 0.57 0.12
C ALA A 81 9.68 0.33 1.52
N TYR A 82 9.01 -0.48 2.33
CA TYR A 82 9.50 -0.86 3.64
C TYR A 82 10.82 -1.65 3.53
N ARG A 83 10.88 -2.63 2.63
CA ARG A 83 12.08 -3.45 2.45
C ARG A 83 13.30 -2.62 2.01
N ARG A 84 13.06 -1.55 1.27
CA ARG A 84 14.12 -0.63 0.82
C ARG A 84 14.46 0.44 1.84
N HIS A 85 13.87 0.36 3.02
CA HIS A 85 14.09 1.32 4.10
C HIS A 85 13.68 2.75 3.73
N LEU A 86 12.70 2.87 2.82
CA LEU A 86 12.17 4.17 2.39
C LEU A 86 11.07 4.67 3.30
N ILE A 87 10.49 3.77 4.08
CA ILE A 87 9.44 4.11 5.02
C ILE A 87 9.49 3.12 6.20
N SER A 88 9.17 3.59 7.39
CA SER A 88 9.09 2.74 8.56
C SER A 88 7.64 2.29 8.79
N ILE A 89 7.46 1.27 9.63
CA ILE A 89 6.14 0.85 10.06
C ILE A 89 5.44 2.00 10.78
N GLU A 90 6.17 2.70 11.66
CA GLU A 90 5.59 3.82 12.42
C GLU A 90 5.11 4.94 11.51
N GLU A 91 5.90 5.30 10.51
CA GLU A 91 5.50 6.34 9.56
C GLU A 91 4.29 5.89 8.75
N SER A 92 4.25 4.65 8.30
CA SER A 92 3.11 4.11 7.57
C SER A 92 1.83 4.18 8.41
N VAL A 93 1.92 3.78 9.66
CA VAL A 93 0.79 3.83 10.60
C VAL A 93 0.33 5.28 10.80
N ASP A 94 1.26 6.21 10.95
CA ASP A 94 0.92 7.62 11.12
C ASP A 94 0.21 8.19 9.91
N VAL A 95 0.67 7.87 8.70
CA VAL A 95 0.00 8.32 7.47
C VAL A 95 -1.42 7.80 7.42
N LEU A 96 -1.64 6.52 7.74
CA LEU A 96 -2.97 5.94 7.74
C LEU A 96 -3.86 6.57 8.82
N ALA A 97 -3.32 6.82 10.01
CA ALA A 97 -4.10 7.31 11.14
C ALA A 97 -4.37 8.81 11.09
N GLN A 98 -3.57 9.57 10.34
CA GLN A 98 -3.74 11.03 10.27
C GLN A 98 -4.86 11.46 9.34
N ASN A 99 -5.35 10.58 8.47
CA ASN A 99 -6.41 10.96 7.54
C ASN A 99 -7.73 11.13 8.30
N ALA A 100 -8.36 12.30 8.12
CA ALA A 100 -9.61 12.62 8.80
C ALA A 100 -10.74 11.66 8.46
N GLU A 101 -10.67 11.01 7.30
CA GLU A 101 -11.67 10.05 6.85
C GLU A 101 -11.32 8.61 7.25
N GLY A 102 -10.23 8.42 7.97
CA GLY A 102 -9.81 7.13 8.49
C GLY A 102 -8.75 6.43 7.64
N PRO A 103 -8.30 5.24 8.10
CA PRO A 103 -7.18 4.53 7.44
C PRO A 103 -7.48 4.09 6.02
N LYS A 104 -8.73 3.83 5.69
CA LYS A 104 -9.14 3.43 4.34
C LYS A 104 -8.77 4.53 3.34
N ALA A 105 -9.10 5.78 3.66
CA ALA A 105 -8.72 6.92 2.82
C ALA A 105 -7.22 7.18 2.87
N GLY A 106 -6.59 6.90 3.99
CA GLY A 106 -5.15 7.07 4.17
C GLY A 106 -4.30 6.14 3.30
N LEU A 107 -4.86 5.00 2.87
CA LEU A 107 -4.12 4.05 2.02
C LEU A 107 -3.71 4.67 0.69
N SER A 108 -4.56 5.47 0.05
CA SER A 108 -4.21 6.11 -1.20
C SER A 108 -3.08 7.13 -1.00
N ASN A 109 -3.10 7.86 0.10
CA ASN A 109 -2.02 8.79 0.45
C ASN A 109 -0.72 8.05 0.70
N LEU A 110 -0.79 6.92 1.40
CA LEU A 110 0.39 6.10 1.65
C LEU A 110 0.98 5.56 0.35
N LEU A 111 0.12 5.08 -0.56
CA LEU A 111 0.56 4.60 -1.88
C LEU A 111 1.25 5.69 -2.68
N LYS A 112 0.71 6.89 -2.69
CA LYS A 112 1.33 8.03 -3.38
C LYS A 112 2.71 8.33 -2.78
N LEU A 113 2.79 8.36 -1.47
CA LEU A 113 4.04 8.65 -0.77
C LEU A 113 5.12 7.62 -1.07
N VAL A 114 4.81 6.34 -0.96
CA VAL A 114 5.81 5.30 -1.19
C VAL A 114 6.23 5.25 -2.65
N THR A 115 5.30 5.47 -3.59
CA THR A 115 5.63 5.51 -5.02
C THR A 115 6.61 6.64 -5.29
N GLU A 116 6.36 7.82 -4.73
CA GLU A 116 7.24 8.96 -4.86
C GLU A 116 8.64 8.67 -4.32
N ARG A 117 8.71 8.04 -3.16
CA ARG A 117 10.01 7.71 -2.54
C ARG A 117 10.77 6.64 -3.31
N ILE A 118 10.09 5.63 -3.83
CA ILE A 118 10.72 4.62 -4.67
C ILE A 118 11.25 5.28 -5.95
N THR A 119 10.45 6.14 -6.56
CA THR A 119 10.83 6.87 -7.77
C THR A 119 12.05 7.75 -7.53
N SER A 120 12.09 8.46 -6.42
CA SER A 120 13.17 9.40 -6.11
C SER A 120 14.46 8.72 -5.67
N SER A 121 14.40 7.46 -5.26
CA SER A 121 15.56 6.74 -4.72
C SER A 121 16.39 6.04 -5.77
N SER A 122 15.96 6.04 -7.02
CA SER A 122 16.67 5.31 -8.09
C SER A 122 17.76 6.10 -8.76
#